data_df8f4f7917e0d4454dd93fdf78574177
#
_entry.id   df8f4f7917e0d4454dd93fdf78574177
#
_cell.length_a   1.000
_cell.length_b   1.000
_cell.length_c   1.000
_cell.angle_alpha   90.00
_cell.angle_beta   90.00
_cell.angle_gamma   90.00
#
_symmetry.space_group_name_H-M   'P 1'
#
loop_
_entity.id
_entity.type
_entity.pdbx_description
1 polymer ?
#
loop_
_entity_poly.entity_id
_entity_poly.type
_entity_poly.pdbx_seq_one_letter_code
_entity_poly.pdbx_strand_id
1 'polypeptide(L)'
;VFGTRYVPNTSVRPYKARGIASWYGKKFHGQKTSIGEPYDMYAMTAAHPTLALPSYVRVTSLQTGRSVVVRVIDRGPFHAGRIIDLSYTAAYKLGLIQGGSGQVEVEAILPGDSTATAYAQIAPPSVPAASAPATAVETSLPPGIYLQLGAFSNADNADNLKLHMERELDWVTEKMHILRANGLHRLQLGPYASRPAADAVAERIRSSLGYKPTVVSR
;
A
#
# COMPACT_ATOMS: atom_id res chain seq x y z
N VAL A 1 -24.84 6.51 -8.33
CA VAL A 1 -24.55 5.09 -8.15
C VAL A 1 -25.60 4.54 -7.20
N PHE A 2 -26.24 3.42 -7.50
CA PHE A 2 -27.32 2.79 -6.70
C PHE A 2 -28.42 3.77 -6.26
N GLY A 3 -28.87 4.68 -7.15
CA GLY A 3 -29.91 5.66 -6.85
C GLY A 3 -29.45 6.88 -6.05
N THR A 4 -28.23 6.88 -5.51
CA THR A 4 -27.69 8.01 -4.76
C THR A 4 -26.82 8.90 -5.65
N ARG A 5 -27.03 10.22 -5.57
CA ARG A 5 -26.20 11.20 -6.28
C ARG A 5 -25.03 11.60 -5.39
N TYR A 6 -23.81 11.37 -5.86
CA TYR A 6 -22.57 11.84 -5.23
C TYR A 6 -22.04 13.03 -6.01
N VAL A 7 -21.70 14.13 -5.32
CA VAL A 7 -21.11 15.32 -5.92
C VAL A 7 -19.68 15.45 -5.39
N PRO A 8 -18.65 15.12 -6.20
CA PRO A 8 -17.27 15.24 -5.78
C PRO A 8 -16.86 16.70 -5.57
N ASN A 9 -16.07 16.95 -4.53
CA ASN A 9 -15.44 18.24 -4.32
C ASN A 9 -14.30 18.44 -5.34
N THR A 10 -14.22 19.66 -5.88
CA THR A 10 -13.16 20.06 -6.83
C THR A 10 -11.93 20.65 -6.14
N SER A 11 -12.02 20.98 -4.86
CA SER A 11 -10.95 21.53 -4.04
C SER A 11 -10.94 20.87 -2.67
N VAL A 12 -9.77 20.86 -2.01
CA VAL A 12 -9.63 20.39 -0.65
C VAL A 12 -10.36 21.34 0.29
N ARG A 13 -11.25 20.80 1.12
CA ARG A 13 -12.07 21.55 2.08
C ARG A 13 -12.03 20.85 3.43
N PRO A 14 -12.33 21.55 4.54
CA PRO A 14 -12.52 20.93 5.83
C PRO A 14 -13.55 19.80 5.74
N TYR A 15 -13.16 18.64 6.23
CA TYR A 15 -14.04 17.47 6.29
C TYR A 15 -13.69 16.69 7.55
N LYS A 16 -14.70 16.34 8.31
CA LYS A 16 -14.58 15.46 9.47
C LYS A 16 -15.85 14.65 9.60
N ALA A 17 -15.74 13.34 9.56
CA ALA A 17 -16.89 12.45 9.69
C ALA A 17 -16.51 11.14 10.38
N ARG A 18 -17.48 10.51 11.02
CA ARG A 18 -17.38 9.16 11.59
C ARG A 18 -18.24 8.21 10.79
N GLY A 19 -17.75 7.00 10.59
CA GLY A 19 -18.48 5.97 9.88
C GLY A 19 -17.67 4.70 9.75
N ILE A 20 -18.13 3.78 8.92
CA ILE A 20 -17.47 2.51 8.70
C ILE A 20 -16.40 2.68 7.61
N ALA A 21 -15.17 2.28 7.94
CA ALA A 21 -14.14 2.00 6.96
C ALA A 21 -14.14 0.52 6.60
N SER A 22 -13.89 0.22 5.34
CA SER A 22 -13.56 -1.10 4.84
C SER A 22 -12.22 -1.01 4.10
N TRP A 23 -11.80 -2.06 3.45
CA TRP A 23 -10.59 -2.04 2.64
C TRP A 23 -10.77 -2.85 1.36
N TYR A 24 -10.09 -2.43 0.30
CA TYR A 24 -10.13 -3.10 -0.98
C TYR A 24 -8.82 -3.85 -1.24
N GLY A 25 -8.99 -5.14 -1.49
CA GLY A 25 -7.90 -6.09 -1.48
C GLY A 25 -7.33 -6.36 -2.87
N LYS A 26 -6.67 -7.49 -2.95
CA LYS A 26 -5.81 -7.96 -4.04
C LYS A 26 -6.44 -7.92 -5.44
N LYS A 27 -7.75 -8.20 -5.58
CA LYS A 27 -8.39 -8.22 -6.91
C LYS A 27 -8.34 -6.88 -7.64
N PHE A 28 -8.13 -5.77 -6.91
CA PHE A 28 -8.01 -4.42 -7.46
C PHE A 28 -6.56 -4.00 -7.69
N HIS A 29 -5.59 -4.75 -7.17
CA HIS A 29 -4.18 -4.41 -7.29
C HIS A 29 -3.75 -4.32 -8.76
N GLY A 30 -3.11 -3.20 -9.13
CA GLY A 30 -2.72 -2.90 -10.51
C GLY A 30 -3.82 -2.30 -11.39
N GLN A 31 -5.09 -2.29 -10.96
CA GLN A 31 -6.16 -1.63 -11.71
C GLN A 31 -6.05 -0.10 -11.60
N LYS A 32 -6.50 0.60 -12.63
CA LYS A 32 -6.49 2.07 -12.66
C LYS A 32 -7.52 2.63 -11.66
N THR A 33 -7.06 3.56 -10.84
CA THR A 33 -7.90 4.37 -9.96
C THR A 33 -8.55 5.54 -10.71
N SER A 34 -9.42 6.27 -10.05
CA SER A 34 -10.12 7.44 -10.62
C SER A 34 -9.18 8.58 -11.05
N ILE A 35 -7.94 8.64 -10.53
CA ILE A 35 -6.91 9.57 -10.98
C ILE A 35 -6.00 9.00 -12.08
N GLY A 36 -6.25 7.75 -12.52
CA GLY A 36 -5.48 7.09 -13.58
C GLY A 36 -4.22 6.35 -13.12
N GLU A 37 -3.81 6.50 -11.86
CA GLU A 37 -2.70 5.75 -11.28
C GLU A 37 -3.12 4.30 -11.01
N PRO A 38 -2.21 3.31 -11.13
CA PRO A 38 -2.53 1.94 -10.73
C PRO A 38 -2.69 1.85 -9.20
N TYR A 39 -3.72 1.15 -8.75
CA TYR A 39 -3.91 0.87 -7.33
C TYR A 39 -2.81 -0.06 -6.81
N ASP A 40 -2.08 0.42 -5.81
CA ASP A 40 -1.14 -0.40 -5.04
C ASP A 40 -1.73 -0.68 -3.64
N MET A 41 -2.06 -1.95 -3.37
CA MET A 41 -2.63 -2.35 -2.09
C MET A 41 -1.66 -2.16 -0.90
N TYR A 42 -0.36 -2.03 -1.18
CA TYR A 42 0.68 -1.82 -0.16
C TYR A 42 1.00 -0.35 0.10
N ALA A 43 0.53 0.55 -0.75
CA ALA A 43 0.65 2.00 -0.54
C ALA A 43 -0.35 2.51 0.51
N MET A 44 -0.05 3.67 1.10
CA MET A 44 -0.94 4.35 2.06
C MET A 44 -1.99 5.17 1.31
N THR A 45 -2.98 4.50 0.73
CA THR A 45 -4.02 5.10 -0.12
C THR A 45 -5.42 4.73 0.33
N ALA A 46 -6.40 5.46 -0.19
CA ALA A 46 -7.81 5.22 0.08
C ALA A 46 -8.71 5.66 -1.10
N ALA A 47 -9.95 5.17 -1.09
CA ALA A 47 -11.05 5.66 -1.90
C ALA A 47 -12.08 6.38 -1.02
N HIS A 48 -12.58 7.52 -1.51
CA HIS A 48 -13.65 8.29 -0.87
C HIS A 48 -14.66 8.79 -1.89
N PRO A 49 -15.99 8.76 -1.57
CA PRO A 49 -17.01 9.10 -2.58
C PRO A 49 -16.96 10.55 -3.07
N THR A 50 -16.60 11.50 -2.20
CA THR A 50 -16.78 12.92 -2.52
C THR A 50 -15.56 13.82 -2.28
N LEU A 51 -14.56 13.42 -1.51
CA LEU A 51 -13.37 14.25 -1.28
C LEU A 51 -12.66 14.59 -2.59
N ALA A 52 -11.95 15.73 -2.61
CA ALA A 52 -11.13 16.11 -3.76
C ALA A 52 -10.06 15.03 -4.04
N LEU A 53 -9.75 14.81 -5.32
CA LEU A 53 -8.71 13.87 -5.74
C LEU A 53 -7.59 14.63 -6.48
N PRO A 54 -6.32 14.43 -6.09
CA PRO A 54 -5.91 13.76 -4.86
C PRO A 54 -6.08 14.67 -3.62
N SER A 55 -6.31 14.08 -2.45
CA SER A 55 -6.28 14.78 -1.16
C SER A 55 -5.71 13.85 -0.08
N TYR A 56 -5.40 14.40 1.09
CA TYR A 56 -4.90 13.64 2.21
C TYR A 56 -5.88 13.69 3.36
N VAL A 57 -6.06 12.56 4.02
CA VAL A 57 -6.91 12.45 5.21
C VAL A 57 -6.19 11.69 6.31
N ARG A 58 -6.45 12.11 7.55
CA ARG A 58 -6.16 11.30 8.75
C ARG A 58 -7.35 10.38 8.98
N VAL A 59 -7.08 9.09 9.13
CA VAL A 59 -8.06 8.08 9.50
C VAL A 59 -7.68 7.54 10.86
N THR A 60 -8.60 7.64 11.82
CA THR A 60 -8.41 7.15 13.19
C THR A 60 -9.41 6.05 13.47
N SER A 61 -8.93 4.87 13.85
CA SER A 61 -9.78 3.78 14.32
C SER A 61 -10.36 4.12 15.70
N LEU A 62 -11.68 4.14 15.82
CA LEU A 62 -12.34 4.42 17.09
C LEU A 62 -12.22 3.27 18.10
N GLN A 63 -11.92 2.08 17.60
CA GLN A 63 -11.74 0.89 18.44
C GLN A 63 -10.33 0.81 19.03
N THR A 64 -9.30 1.11 18.24
CA THR A 64 -7.89 0.93 18.65
C THR A 64 -7.20 2.23 19.02
N GLY A 65 -7.77 3.40 18.67
CA GLY A 65 -7.15 4.72 18.80
C GLY A 65 -6.01 4.96 17.81
N ARG A 66 -5.65 3.98 16.98
CA ARG A 66 -4.58 4.11 15.99
C ARG A 66 -4.99 5.05 14.86
N SER A 67 -4.04 5.85 14.38
CA SER A 67 -4.27 6.77 13.26
C SER A 67 -3.26 6.53 12.15
N VAL A 68 -3.71 6.73 10.92
CA VAL A 68 -2.87 6.75 9.72
C VAL A 68 -3.23 7.94 8.86
N VAL A 69 -2.27 8.41 8.05
CA VAL A 69 -2.55 9.34 6.96
C VAL A 69 -2.54 8.58 5.65
N VAL A 70 -3.56 8.80 4.84
CA VAL A 70 -3.70 8.17 3.53
C VAL A 70 -3.97 9.21 2.45
N ARG A 71 -3.47 8.94 1.25
CA ARG A 71 -3.77 9.71 0.06
C ARG A 71 -5.05 9.16 -0.58
N VAL A 72 -6.06 9.99 -0.72
CA VAL A 72 -7.31 9.64 -1.40
C VAL A 72 -7.08 9.77 -2.91
N ILE A 73 -7.15 8.65 -3.61
CA ILE A 73 -6.82 8.55 -5.06
C ILE A 73 -7.93 7.94 -5.88
N ASP A 74 -8.99 7.47 -5.23
CA ASP A 74 -10.06 6.74 -5.90
C ASP A 74 -11.45 7.11 -5.39
N ARG A 75 -12.49 6.70 -6.14
CA ARG A 75 -13.90 6.89 -5.84
C ARG A 75 -14.54 5.64 -5.25
N GLY A 76 -15.35 5.84 -4.26
CA GLY A 76 -15.99 4.81 -3.44
C GLY A 76 -15.70 5.05 -1.96
N PRO A 77 -16.29 4.27 -1.05
CA PRO A 77 -17.30 3.23 -1.30
C PRO A 77 -18.66 3.80 -1.72
N PHE A 78 -19.44 2.99 -2.42
CA PHE A 78 -20.81 3.33 -2.79
C PHE A 78 -21.84 2.44 -2.07
N HIS A 79 -21.39 1.62 -1.12
CA HIS A 79 -22.24 0.82 -0.24
C HIS A 79 -22.68 1.65 0.97
N ALA A 80 -23.95 1.50 1.35
CA ALA A 80 -24.53 2.23 2.47
C ALA A 80 -23.75 2.01 3.79
N GLY A 81 -23.57 3.09 4.54
CA GLY A 81 -22.90 3.06 5.86
C GLY A 81 -21.37 3.12 5.81
N ARG A 82 -20.72 2.87 4.68
CA ARG A 82 -19.28 3.04 4.53
C ARG A 82 -18.93 4.44 4.05
N ILE A 83 -17.88 5.02 4.65
CA ILE A 83 -17.42 6.37 4.31
C ILE A 83 -16.07 6.39 3.60
N ILE A 84 -15.25 5.36 3.78
CA ILE A 84 -13.92 5.26 3.20
C ILE A 84 -13.56 3.79 2.96
N ASP A 85 -12.89 3.49 1.85
CA ASP A 85 -12.24 2.20 1.63
C ASP A 85 -10.73 2.41 1.61
N LEU A 86 -10.03 1.67 2.47
CA LEU A 86 -8.60 1.80 2.69
C LEU A 86 -7.82 0.80 1.82
N SER A 87 -6.57 1.10 1.55
CA SER A 87 -5.63 0.08 1.07
C SER A 87 -5.40 -0.98 2.16
N TYR A 88 -4.89 -2.15 1.76
CA TYR A 88 -4.55 -3.21 2.69
C TYR A 88 -3.60 -2.72 3.79
N THR A 89 -2.51 -2.03 3.44
CA THR A 89 -1.52 -1.53 4.41
C THR A 89 -2.14 -0.52 5.39
N ALA A 90 -2.99 0.39 4.92
CA ALA A 90 -3.66 1.36 5.77
C ALA A 90 -4.60 0.66 6.78
N ALA A 91 -5.42 -0.29 6.30
CA ALA A 91 -6.31 -1.08 7.13
C ALA A 91 -5.54 -1.95 8.15
N TYR A 92 -4.42 -2.52 7.73
CA TYR A 92 -3.55 -3.30 8.61
C TYR A 92 -2.99 -2.46 9.77
N LYS A 93 -2.45 -1.27 9.47
CA LYS A 93 -1.92 -0.35 10.50
C LYS A 93 -2.99 0.11 11.48
N LEU A 94 -4.24 0.23 11.03
CA LEU A 94 -5.39 0.56 11.89
C LEU A 94 -5.94 -0.62 12.68
N GLY A 95 -5.52 -1.87 12.36
CA GLY A 95 -6.02 -3.08 13.00
C GLY A 95 -7.38 -3.56 12.46
N LEU A 96 -7.75 -3.17 11.23
CA LEU A 96 -9.08 -3.47 10.65
C LEU A 96 -9.11 -4.77 9.83
N ILE A 97 -7.97 -5.39 9.56
CA ILE A 97 -7.89 -6.54 8.63
C ILE A 97 -8.73 -7.72 9.11
N GLN A 98 -8.64 -8.10 10.39
CA GLN A 98 -9.34 -9.27 10.92
C GLN A 98 -10.86 -9.12 10.89
N GLY A 99 -11.36 -7.90 11.17
CA GLY A 99 -12.79 -7.59 11.14
C GLY A 99 -13.32 -7.24 9.75
N GLY A 100 -12.44 -7.07 8.75
CA GLY A 100 -12.79 -6.64 7.38
C GLY A 100 -13.27 -5.18 7.30
N SER A 101 -13.74 -4.62 8.40
CA SER A 101 -14.24 -3.25 8.53
C SER A 101 -14.19 -2.78 9.99
N GLY A 102 -14.36 -1.48 10.22
CA GLY A 102 -14.44 -0.93 11.56
C GLY A 102 -14.84 0.53 11.59
N GLN A 103 -15.23 1.00 12.76
CA GLN A 103 -15.59 2.40 12.97
C GLN A 103 -14.35 3.29 12.98
N VAL A 104 -14.38 4.34 12.16
CA VAL A 104 -13.29 5.30 12.04
C VAL A 104 -13.80 6.73 12.10
N GLU A 105 -12.90 7.64 12.45
CA GLU A 105 -13.03 9.06 12.19
C GLU A 105 -12.10 9.42 11.01
N VAL A 106 -12.63 10.12 10.01
CA VAL A 106 -11.90 10.60 8.84
C VAL A 106 -11.85 12.11 8.89
N GLU A 107 -10.67 12.71 8.85
CA GLU A 107 -10.43 14.14 8.91
C GLU A 107 -9.52 14.59 7.76
N ALA A 108 -9.99 15.57 6.96
CA ALA A 108 -9.19 16.13 5.87
C ALA A 108 -7.98 16.91 6.43
N ILE A 109 -6.82 16.73 5.80
CA ILE A 109 -5.61 17.50 6.08
C ILE A 109 -5.58 18.66 5.07
N LEU A 110 -5.60 19.88 5.58
CA LEU A 110 -5.60 21.08 4.75
C LEU A 110 -4.17 21.56 4.48
N PRO A 111 -3.92 22.18 3.32
CA PRO A 111 -2.67 22.88 3.06
C PRO A 111 -2.43 23.95 4.15
N GLY A 112 -1.27 23.89 4.82
CA GLY A 112 -0.95 24.84 5.90
C GLY A 112 -1.21 24.33 7.32
N ASP A 113 -1.87 23.18 7.50
CA ASP A 113 -1.93 22.56 8.82
C ASP A 113 -0.55 22.12 9.29
N SER A 114 -0.20 22.43 10.54
CA SER A 114 1.12 22.07 11.14
C SER A 114 1.36 20.54 11.09
N THR A 115 0.30 19.76 11.10
CA THR A 115 0.33 18.31 10.91
C THR A 115 0.62 17.93 9.45
N ALA A 116 0.22 18.74 8.47
CA ALA A 116 0.53 18.50 7.06
C ALA A 116 2.06 18.57 6.80
N THR A 117 2.78 19.47 7.48
CA THR A 117 4.23 19.60 7.35
C THR A 117 4.98 18.39 7.90
N ALA A 118 4.52 17.80 9.00
CA ALA A 118 5.12 16.59 9.57
C ALA A 118 4.90 15.35 8.66
N TYR A 119 3.76 15.30 7.95
CA TYR A 119 3.43 14.19 7.04
C TYR A 119 3.92 14.42 5.60
N ALA A 120 4.11 15.67 5.16
CA ALA A 120 4.74 15.98 3.87
C ALA A 120 6.22 15.52 3.85
N GLN A 121 6.86 15.42 5.00
CA GLN A 121 8.19 14.84 5.14
C GLN A 121 8.19 13.30 5.08
N ILE A 122 7.02 12.66 5.21
CA ILE A 122 6.82 11.21 5.10
C ILE A 122 6.20 10.83 3.75
N ALA A 123 5.60 11.79 3.03
CA ALA A 123 5.14 11.58 1.66
C ALA A 123 6.36 11.51 0.72
N PRO A 124 6.41 10.55 -0.22
CA PRO A 124 7.49 10.54 -1.21
C PRO A 124 7.49 11.88 -1.96
N PRO A 125 8.65 12.50 -2.17
CA PRO A 125 8.74 13.75 -2.91
C PRO A 125 8.14 13.55 -4.29
N SER A 126 7.24 14.45 -4.67
CA SER A 126 6.85 14.62 -6.07
C SER A 126 8.14 14.83 -6.86
N VAL A 127 8.45 13.92 -7.76
CA VAL A 127 9.69 13.94 -8.54
C VAL A 127 9.72 15.20 -9.40
N PRO A 128 10.60 16.18 -9.14
CA PRO A 128 11.08 17.04 -10.20
C PRO A 128 12.05 16.18 -11.02
N ALA A 129 11.87 16.19 -12.32
CA ALA A 129 12.83 15.58 -13.23
C ALA A 129 14.21 16.23 -13.05
N ALA A 130 15.21 15.37 -13.02
CA ALA A 130 16.63 15.59 -13.26
C ALA A 130 17.51 16.13 -12.11
N SER A 131 18.56 15.37 -11.91
CA SER A 131 19.95 15.69 -11.60
C SER A 131 20.46 15.39 -10.20
N ALA A 132 21.17 14.32 -10.07
CA ALA A 132 22.58 14.11 -9.78
C ALA A 132 22.82 12.78 -9.03
N PRO A 133 23.98 12.15 -9.19
CA PRO A 133 24.20 10.78 -8.79
C PRO A 133 24.48 10.68 -7.28
N ALA A 134 23.51 10.19 -6.54
CA ALA A 134 23.79 9.65 -5.22
C ALA A 134 24.32 8.23 -5.41
N THR A 135 25.55 8.01 -5.01
CA THR A 135 26.27 6.74 -4.98
C THR A 135 25.34 5.62 -4.49
N ALA A 136 24.89 4.81 -5.43
CA ALA A 136 24.10 3.63 -5.13
C ALA A 136 25.01 2.62 -4.45
N VAL A 137 24.77 2.35 -3.17
CA VAL A 137 25.21 1.11 -2.59
C VAL A 137 24.28 0.04 -3.20
N GLU A 138 24.70 -0.52 -4.32
CA GLU A 138 24.11 -1.74 -4.84
C GLU A 138 24.40 -2.84 -3.83
N THR A 139 23.41 -3.20 -3.03
CA THR A 139 23.49 -4.41 -2.21
C THR A 139 23.38 -5.58 -3.19
N SER A 140 24.52 -6.01 -3.71
CA SER A 140 24.60 -7.19 -4.58
C SER A 140 24.30 -8.42 -3.72
N LEU A 141 23.20 -9.09 -4.00
CA LEU A 141 22.95 -10.42 -3.45
C LEU A 141 23.86 -11.44 -4.10
N PRO A 142 24.24 -12.52 -3.38
CA PRO A 142 25.02 -13.60 -3.96
C PRO A 142 24.30 -14.22 -5.16
N PRO A 143 25.06 -14.78 -6.13
CA PRO A 143 24.46 -15.53 -7.22
C PRO A 143 23.55 -16.62 -6.71
N GLY A 144 22.37 -16.78 -7.30
CA GLY A 144 21.41 -17.76 -6.83
C GLY A 144 20.03 -17.59 -7.45
N ILE A 145 19.11 -18.44 -7.03
CA ILE A 145 17.72 -18.43 -7.44
C ILE A 145 16.89 -17.74 -6.35
N TYR A 146 16.09 -16.77 -6.73
CA TYR A 146 15.27 -16.00 -5.82
C TYR A 146 13.81 -15.97 -6.27
N LEU A 147 12.90 -15.78 -5.35
CA LEU A 147 11.51 -15.44 -5.62
C LEU A 147 11.29 -13.95 -5.47
N GLN A 148 10.95 -13.26 -6.53
CA GLN A 148 10.56 -11.86 -6.45
C GLN A 148 9.11 -11.75 -5.98
N LEU A 149 8.92 -11.20 -4.79
CA LEU A 149 7.61 -11.00 -4.15
C LEU A 149 6.96 -9.70 -4.57
N GLY A 150 7.74 -8.69 -4.95
CA GLY A 150 7.23 -7.40 -5.41
C GLY A 150 8.34 -6.49 -5.92
N ALA A 151 7.93 -5.44 -6.63
CA ALA A 151 8.81 -4.34 -7.06
C ALA A 151 8.07 -3.02 -6.90
N PHE A 152 8.66 -2.05 -6.22
CA PHE A 152 8.03 -0.80 -5.79
C PHE A 152 8.92 0.39 -6.13
N SER A 153 8.31 1.49 -6.53
CA SER A 153 9.01 2.77 -6.68
C SER A 153 9.33 3.45 -5.34
N ASN A 154 8.59 3.08 -4.27
CA ASN A 154 8.76 3.60 -2.92
C ASN A 154 9.36 2.53 -1.99
N ALA A 155 10.37 2.90 -1.20
CA ALA A 155 11.02 2.03 -0.22
C ALA A 155 10.03 1.54 0.85
N ASP A 156 9.20 2.44 1.39
CA ASP A 156 8.24 2.10 2.45
C ASP A 156 7.26 0.99 2.02
N ASN A 157 6.87 0.96 0.74
CA ASN A 157 5.99 -0.08 0.22
C ASN A 157 6.69 -1.44 0.16
N ALA A 158 7.98 -1.46 -0.15
CA ALA A 158 8.78 -2.69 -0.10
C ALA A 158 8.96 -3.18 1.34
N ASP A 159 9.24 -2.27 2.29
CA ASP A 159 9.36 -2.58 3.71
C ASP A 159 8.03 -3.07 4.30
N ASN A 160 6.92 -2.41 3.98
CA ASN A 160 5.58 -2.84 4.40
C ASN A 160 5.24 -4.25 3.87
N LEU A 161 5.54 -4.54 2.59
CA LEU A 161 5.35 -5.88 2.05
C LEU A 161 6.25 -6.90 2.75
N LYS A 162 7.52 -6.55 3.01
CA LYS A 162 8.45 -7.43 3.73
C LYS A 162 7.91 -7.81 5.11
N LEU A 163 7.51 -6.82 5.92
CA LEU A 163 6.93 -7.05 7.24
C LEU A 163 5.66 -7.90 7.19
N HIS A 164 4.84 -7.73 6.16
CA HIS A 164 3.66 -8.56 5.95
C HIS A 164 4.05 -10.00 5.62
N MET A 165 4.95 -10.18 4.66
CA MET A 165 5.40 -11.51 4.23
C MET A 165 6.11 -12.28 5.34
N GLU A 166 6.92 -11.62 6.19
CA GLU A 166 7.58 -12.24 7.34
C GLU A 166 6.59 -12.82 8.36
N ARG A 167 5.36 -12.30 8.41
CA ARG A 167 4.30 -12.80 9.31
C ARG A 167 3.43 -13.88 8.68
N GLU A 168 3.11 -13.73 7.40
CA GLU A 168 2.26 -14.68 6.67
C GLU A 168 3.04 -15.93 6.24
N LEU A 169 4.35 -15.80 6.12
CA LEU A 169 5.27 -16.85 5.68
C LEU A 169 6.20 -17.28 6.81
N ASP A 170 5.67 -17.47 8.02
CA ASP A 170 6.40 -17.92 9.22
C ASP A 170 7.08 -19.29 9.03
N TRP A 171 6.59 -20.08 8.07
CA TRP A 171 7.13 -21.37 7.66
C TRP A 171 8.30 -21.28 6.65
N VAL A 172 8.64 -20.07 6.17
CA VAL A 172 9.76 -19.84 5.24
C VAL A 172 11.02 -19.57 6.04
N THR A 173 12.08 -20.33 5.74
CA THR A 173 13.38 -20.23 6.41
C THR A 173 14.35 -19.28 5.72
N GLU A 174 14.12 -19.02 4.44
CA GLU A 174 14.94 -18.13 3.61
C GLU A 174 14.74 -16.67 3.96
N LYS A 175 15.81 -15.89 3.82
CA LYS A 175 15.78 -14.46 4.14
C LYS A 175 15.12 -13.64 3.05
N MET A 176 14.40 -12.61 3.48
CA MET A 176 13.84 -11.59 2.59
C MET A 176 14.78 -10.41 2.46
N HIS A 177 15.06 -10.01 1.23
CA HIS A 177 15.97 -8.93 0.88
C HIS A 177 15.25 -7.87 0.04
N ILE A 178 15.49 -6.60 0.34
CA ILE A 178 15.04 -5.50 -0.52
C ILE A 178 16.25 -5.01 -1.31
N LEU A 179 16.16 -5.13 -2.64
CA LEU A 179 17.17 -4.69 -3.58
C LEU A 179 16.73 -3.42 -4.26
N ARG A 180 17.62 -2.44 -4.32
CA ARG A 180 17.40 -1.23 -5.11
C ARG A 180 18.11 -1.38 -6.46
N ALA A 181 17.34 -1.44 -7.54
CA ALA A 181 17.86 -1.50 -8.89
C ALA A 181 16.93 -0.74 -9.84
N ASN A 182 17.50 0.09 -10.72
CA ASN A 182 16.76 0.87 -11.72
C ASN A 182 15.62 1.73 -11.12
N GLY A 183 15.87 2.35 -9.97
CA GLY A 183 14.87 3.19 -9.29
C GLY A 183 13.74 2.40 -8.59
N LEU A 184 13.80 1.07 -8.59
CA LEU A 184 12.82 0.21 -7.95
C LEU A 184 13.41 -0.52 -6.74
N HIS A 185 12.58 -0.69 -5.72
CA HIS A 185 12.82 -1.50 -4.55
C HIS A 185 12.16 -2.88 -4.77
N ARG A 186 12.98 -3.92 -4.95
CA ARG A 186 12.52 -5.28 -5.26
C ARG A 186 12.63 -6.15 -4.02
N LEU A 187 11.51 -6.65 -3.52
CA LEU A 187 11.50 -7.62 -2.44
C LEU A 187 11.75 -9.02 -3.02
N GLN A 188 12.82 -9.65 -2.58
CA GLN A 188 13.24 -10.98 -3.02
C GLN A 188 13.47 -11.90 -1.82
N LEU A 189 13.08 -13.15 -1.98
CA LEU A 189 13.18 -14.22 -1.01
C LEU A 189 14.17 -15.26 -1.54
N GLY A 190 15.14 -15.67 -0.73
CA GLY A 190 16.18 -16.63 -1.12
C GLY A 190 17.56 -16.28 -0.56
N PRO A 191 18.67 -16.90 -1.05
CA PRO A 191 18.74 -17.75 -2.26
C PRO A 191 18.22 -19.18 -2.06
N TYR A 192 17.69 -19.77 -3.12
CA TYR A 192 17.30 -21.16 -3.17
C TYR A 192 18.38 -22.00 -3.84
N ALA A 193 18.56 -23.22 -3.36
CA ALA A 193 19.56 -24.15 -3.88
C ALA A 193 19.24 -24.63 -5.32
N SER A 194 17.98 -24.64 -5.71
CA SER A 194 17.54 -25.09 -7.03
C SER A 194 16.24 -24.42 -7.47
N ARG A 195 16.01 -24.40 -8.79
CA ARG A 195 14.76 -23.86 -9.35
C ARG A 195 13.52 -24.65 -8.91
N PRO A 196 13.54 -26.01 -8.86
CA PRO A 196 12.40 -26.75 -8.34
C PRO A 196 12.05 -26.41 -6.88
N ALA A 197 13.07 -26.15 -6.03
CA ALA A 197 12.84 -25.73 -4.65
C ALA A 197 12.15 -24.35 -4.60
N ALA A 198 12.61 -23.40 -5.40
CA ALA A 198 11.96 -22.09 -5.51
C ALA A 198 10.51 -22.20 -6.04
N ASP A 199 10.29 -23.03 -7.07
CA ASP A 199 8.95 -23.25 -7.65
C ASP A 199 7.98 -23.86 -6.63
N ALA A 200 8.43 -24.82 -5.82
CA ALA A 200 7.62 -25.44 -4.76
C ALA A 200 7.17 -24.41 -3.72
N VAL A 201 8.09 -23.53 -3.29
CA VAL A 201 7.78 -22.44 -2.36
C VAL A 201 6.84 -21.44 -3.02
N ALA A 202 7.05 -21.07 -4.29
CA ALA A 202 6.17 -20.17 -5.03
C ALA A 202 4.73 -20.72 -5.14
N GLU A 203 4.55 -22.03 -5.36
CA GLU A 203 3.22 -22.65 -5.39
C GLU A 203 2.57 -22.66 -4.01
N ARG A 204 3.35 -22.90 -2.94
CA ARG A 204 2.82 -22.83 -1.58
C ARG A 204 2.40 -21.41 -1.21
N ILE A 205 3.18 -20.38 -1.59
CA ILE A 205 2.81 -18.96 -1.44
C ILE A 205 1.53 -18.68 -2.24
N ARG A 206 1.41 -19.22 -3.46
CA ARG A 206 0.19 -19.08 -4.26
C ARG A 206 -1.04 -19.66 -3.56
N SER A 207 -0.89 -20.82 -2.95
CA SER A 207 -1.99 -21.48 -2.23
C SER A 207 -2.40 -20.71 -0.97
N SER A 208 -1.44 -20.14 -0.22
CA SER A 208 -1.69 -19.41 1.02
C SER A 208 -2.19 -17.98 0.77
N LEU A 209 -1.50 -17.24 -0.12
CA LEU A 209 -1.72 -15.81 -0.33
C LEU A 209 -2.44 -15.50 -1.65
N GLY A 210 -2.68 -16.52 -2.48
CA GLY A 210 -3.42 -16.41 -3.75
C GLY A 210 -2.66 -15.67 -4.85
N TYR A 211 -1.34 -15.39 -4.74
CA TYR A 211 -0.52 -14.90 -5.83
C TYR A 211 0.78 -15.71 -5.95
N LYS A 212 1.28 -15.86 -7.17
CA LYS A 212 2.52 -16.59 -7.45
C LYS A 212 3.68 -15.62 -7.64
N PRO A 213 4.73 -15.69 -6.80
CA PRO A 213 5.96 -14.94 -7.00
C PRO A 213 6.66 -15.32 -8.32
N THR A 214 7.46 -14.41 -8.84
CA THR A 214 8.27 -14.65 -10.03
C THR A 214 9.63 -15.22 -9.64
N VAL A 215 10.03 -16.33 -10.26
CA VAL A 215 11.37 -16.90 -10.09
C VAL A 215 12.37 -16.06 -10.90
N VAL A 216 13.43 -15.59 -10.23
CA VAL A 216 14.51 -14.81 -10.85
C VAL A 216 15.86 -15.45 -10.52
N SER A 217 16.75 -15.53 -11.52
CA SER A 217 18.14 -15.99 -11.36
C SER A 217 19.08 -14.79 -11.37
N ARG A 218 20.12 -14.84 -10.54
CA ARG A 218 21.17 -13.81 -10.45
C ARG A 218 22.54 -14.43 -10.56
#